data_0c1a0497cf1c2342c379ab3afac77013
#
_entry.id   0c1a0497cf1c2342c379ab3afac77013
#
_cell.length_a   1.000
_cell.length_b   1.000
_cell.length_c   1.000
_cell.angle_alpha   90.00
_cell.angle_beta   90.00
_cell.angle_gamma   90.00
#
_symmetry.space_group_name_H-M   'P 1'
#
loop_
_entity.id
_entity.type
_entity.pdbx_description
1 polymer ?
#
loop_
_entity_poly.entity_id
_entity_poly.type
_entity_poly.pdbx_seq_one_letter_code
_entity_poly.pdbx_strand_id
1 'polypeptide(L)'
;MSSFQGSKINPSRFSLSQLKIYAYLVPLAAVMLLPIIYIFSTAFKPMDELFAYPPRFFVQKPTMDNFLDISSYIESSGIPLSRYLFNSIVSALLAVGFTLVISLNAGYVLSKKRFRGKGILFTINTMALMFVPQAVQIPRYLIIEKSHLIDNFLILFLPLLAMPVGLFLVKQFIDQVPDALIEAARIDGAGDFRIVTSIIAPIVKPALATNDQCGANGILTFWVRVKL
;
A
#
# COMPACT_ATOMS: atom_id res chain seq x y z
N MET A 1 33.79 13.51 28.50
CA MET A 1 32.88 13.93 27.41
C MET A 1 33.22 13.13 26.18
N SER A 2 32.56 12.00 25.96
CA SER A 2 32.77 11.18 24.77
C SER A 2 31.93 11.77 23.63
N SER A 3 32.60 12.26 22.61
CA SER A 3 31.97 12.76 21.39
C SER A 3 31.24 11.60 20.70
N PHE A 4 29.94 11.64 20.70
CA PHE A 4 29.08 10.82 19.85
C PHE A 4 29.35 11.26 18.40
N GLN A 5 30.30 10.61 17.72
CA GLN A 5 30.41 10.71 16.28
C GLN A 5 29.22 9.98 15.66
N GLY A 6 28.20 10.72 15.26
CA GLY A 6 27.07 10.21 14.53
C GLY A 6 27.56 9.49 13.27
N SER A 7 27.35 8.19 13.19
CA SER A 7 27.58 7.43 11.96
C SER A 7 26.72 8.04 10.85
N LYS A 8 27.36 8.55 9.80
CA LYS A 8 26.63 9.03 8.61
C LYS A 8 25.88 7.85 8.01
N ILE A 9 24.56 7.91 8.05
CA ILE A 9 23.66 6.87 7.52
C ILE A 9 23.84 6.70 5.99
N ASN A 10 24.40 7.71 5.33
CA ASN A 10 24.72 7.65 3.90
C ASN A 10 26.15 8.17 3.65
N PRO A 11 27.17 7.31 3.79
CA PRO A 11 28.55 7.73 3.56
C PRO A 11 28.79 7.98 2.07
N SER A 12 29.32 9.16 1.73
CA SER A 12 29.67 9.56 0.37
C SER A 12 30.88 8.80 -0.20
N ARG A 13 31.52 7.93 0.58
CA ARG A 13 32.68 7.11 0.18
C ARG A 13 32.59 5.70 0.73
N PHE A 14 32.99 4.73 -0.08
CA PHE A 14 33.07 3.32 0.29
C PHE A 14 34.10 3.15 1.43
N SER A 15 33.70 2.54 2.54
CA SER A 15 34.59 2.23 3.65
C SER A 15 34.71 0.73 3.86
N LEU A 16 35.91 0.25 4.18
CA LEU A 16 36.18 -1.18 4.43
C LEU A 16 35.34 -1.77 5.56
N SER A 17 34.90 -0.95 6.53
CA SER A 17 34.00 -1.40 7.60
C SER A 17 32.58 -1.75 7.10
N GLN A 18 32.16 -1.22 5.95
CA GLN A 18 30.89 -1.55 5.32
C GLN A 18 30.94 -2.90 4.58
N LEU A 19 32.12 -3.38 4.24
CA LEU A 19 32.29 -4.64 3.53
C LEU A 19 31.68 -5.82 4.31
N LYS A 20 31.77 -5.81 5.63
CA LYS A 20 31.15 -6.82 6.49
C LYS A 20 29.64 -6.81 6.39
N ILE A 21 29.03 -5.62 6.30
CA ILE A 21 27.57 -5.46 6.17
C ILE A 21 27.13 -5.92 4.78
N TYR A 22 27.87 -5.52 3.73
CA TYR A 22 27.58 -5.96 2.36
C TYR A 22 27.75 -7.46 2.16
N ALA A 23 28.69 -8.10 2.87
CA ALA A 23 28.89 -9.54 2.82
C ALA A 23 27.64 -10.34 3.27
N TYR A 24 26.81 -9.76 4.14
CA TYR A 24 25.52 -10.34 4.51
C TYR A 24 24.35 -9.86 3.66
N LEU A 25 24.34 -8.57 3.30
CA LEU A 25 23.23 -7.98 2.55
C LEU A 25 23.17 -8.47 1.11
N VAL A 26 24.32 -8.63 0.43
CA VAL A 26 24.35 -9.05 -0.98
C VAL A 26 23.82 -10.46 -1.18
N PRO A 27 24.24 -11.50 -0.41
CA PRO A 27 23.64 -12.83 -0.52
C PRO A 27 22.15 -12.83 -0.20
N LEU A 28 21.72 -12.11 0.83
CA LEU A 28 20.31 -11.98 1.19
C LEU A 28 19.50 -11.33 0.07
N ALA A 29 20.00 -10.24 -0.51
CA ALA A 29 19.37 -9.59 -1.65
C ALA A 29 19.33 -10.48 -2.88
N ALA A 30 20.40 -11.25 -3.15
CA ALA A 30 20.43 -12.22 -4.25
C ALA A 30 19.34 -13.30 -4.08
N VAL A 31 19.20 -13.86 -2.87
CA VAL A 31 18.13 -14.84 -2.57
C VAL A 31 16.75 -14.22 -2.76
N MET A 32 16.53 -12.97 -2.33
CA MET A 32 15.26 -12.27 -2.50
C MET A 32 14.95 -11.92 -3.96
N LEU A 33 15.97 -11.78 -4.81
CA LEU A 33 15.82 -11.56 -6.24
C LEU A 33 15.46 -12.84 -7.02
N LEU A 34 15.81 -14.03 -6.50
CA LEU A 34 15.55 -15.30 -7.19
C LEU A 34 14.08 -15.49 -7.61
N PRO A 35 13.06 -15.25 -6.75
CA PRO A 35 11.66 -15.39 -7.15
C PRO A 35 11.27 -14.41 -8.27
N ILE A 36 11.82 -13.20 -8.25
CA ILE A 36 11.55 -12.19 -9.27
C ILE A 36 12.12 -12.63 -10.61
N ILE A 37 13.39 -13.07 -10.64
CA ILE A 37 14.05 -13.59 -11.83
C ILE A 37 13.30 -14.82 -12.35
N TYR A 38 12.83 -15.70 -11.46
CA TYR A 38 12.05 -16.87 -11.84
C TYR A 38 10.71 -16.51 -12.50
N ILE A 39 9.99 -15.51 -11.96
CA ILE A 39 8.74 -15.02 -12.56
C ILE A 39 8.99 -14.48 -13.95
N PHE A 40 10.01 -13.64 -14.13
CA PHE A 40 10.38 -13.14 -15.45
C PHE A 40 10.77 -14.27 -16.41
N SER A 41 11.60 -15.20 -15.96
CA SER A 41 11.99 -16.35 -16.77
C SER A 41 10.77 -17.19 -17.18
N THR A 42 9.85 -17.45 -16.25
CA THR A 42 8.66 -18.26 -16.49
C THR A 42 7.66 -17.58 -17.44
N ALA A 43 7.56 -16.25 -17.41
CA ALA A 43 6.67 -15.50 -18.31
C ALA A 43 7.00 -15.71 -19.81
N PHE A 44 8.27 -15.98 -20.14
CA PHE A 44 8.74 -16.21 -21.50
C PHE A 44 8.93 -17.70 -21.83
N LYS A 45 8.57 -18.63 -20.94
CA LYS A 45 8.68 -20.08 -21.22
C LYS A 45 7.51 -20.55 -22.07
N PRO A 46 7.78 -21.32 -23.15
CA PRO A 46 6.72 -22.02 -23.84
C PRO A 46 6.10 -23.11 -22.96
N MET A 47 4.86 -23.51 -23.24
CA MET A 47 4.12 -24.52 -22.45
C MET A 47 4.91 -25.83 -22.32
N ASP A 48 5.61 -26.28 -23.37
CA ASP A 48 6.42 -27.51 -23.36
C ASP A 48 7.56 -27.46 -22.36
N GLU A 49 8.16 -26.27 -22.15
CA GLU A 49 9.25 -26.06 -21.18
C GLU A 49 8.72 -25.84 -19.77
N LEU A 50 7.50 -25.31 -19.64
CA LEU A 50 6.88 -25.03 -18.35
C LEU A 50 6.57 -26.32 -17.58
N PHE A 51 6.11 -27.36 -18.29
CA PHE A 51 5.75 -28.66 -17.71
C PHE A 51 6.86 -29.73 -17.87
N ALA A 52 8.02 -29.35 -18.41
CA ALA A 52 9.14 -30.28 -18.56
C ALA A 52 9.70 -30.73 -17.21
N TYR A 53 9.96 -32.01 -17.08
CA TYR A 53 10.64 -32.57 -15.91
C TYR A 53 12.08 -32.99 -16.28
N PRO A 54 13.10 -32.61 -15.50
CA PRO A 54 13.09 -31.76 -14.32
C PRO A 54 12.84 -30.27 -14.64
N PRO A 55 12.20 -29.51 -13.70
CA PRO A 55 11.89 -28.10 -13.92
C PRO A 55 13.19 -27.28 -14.02
N ARG A 56 13.29 -26.50 -15.09
CA ARG A 56 14.47 -25.65 -15.33
C ARG A 56 14.22 -24.24 -14.77
N PHE A 57 15.26 -23.63 -14.21
CA PHE A 57 15.12 -22.27 -13.65
C PHE A 57 15.06 -21.21 -14.76
N PHE A 58 15.97 -21.29 -15.73
CA PHE A 58 16.05 -20.35 -16.85
C PHE A 58 15.33 -20.86 -18.09
N VAL A 59 14.74 -19.93 -18.85
CA VAL A 59 14.14 -20.20 -20.16
C VAL A 59 15.24 -20.53 -21.19
N GLN A 60 15.04 -21.57 -22.00
CA GLN A 60 15.94 -21.92 -23.08
C GLN A 60 15.46 -21.41 -24.44
N LYS A 61 14.16 -21.41 -24.65
CA LYS A 61 13.53 -20.95 -25.91
C LYS A 61 12.51 -19.84 -25.54
N PRO A 62 12.97 -18.58 -25.39
CA PRO A 62 12.07 -17.51 -25.04
C PRO A 62 11.02 -17.29 -26.14
N THR A 63 9.75 -17.26 -25.77
CA THR A 63 8.62 -17.01 -26.67
C THR A 63 7.72 -15.91 -26.13
N MET A 64 7.02 -15.22 -27.03
CA MET A 64 5.97 -14.25 -26.70
C MET A 64 4.56 -14.86 -26.79
N ASP A 65 4.43 -16.14 -27.12
CA ASP A 65 3.15 -16.81 -27.35
C ASP A 65 2.22 -16.70 -26.14
N ASN A 66 2.77 -16.82 -24.93
CA ASN A 66 1.99 -16.66 -23.70
C ASN A 66 1.25 -15.30 -23.62
N PHE A 67 1.87 -14.22 -24.13
CA PHE A 67 1.24 -12.90 -24.15
C PHE A 67 0.20 -12.79 -25.26
N LEU A 68 0.45 -13.41 -26.41
CA LEU A 68 -0.51 -13.48 -27.52
C LEU A 68 -1.72 -14.34 -27.14
N ASP A 69 -1.51 -15.47 -26.48
CA ASP A 69 -2.56 -16.35 -25.99
C ASP A 69 -3.45 -15.65 -24.97
N ILE A 70 -2.87 -14.86 -24.05
CA ILE A 70 -3.65 -14.04 -23.11
C ILE A 70 -4.51 -13.05 -23.87
N SER A 71 -3.98 -12.37 -24.88
CA SER A 71 -4.74 -11.39 -25.65
C SER A 71 -5.90 -12.04 -26.43
N SER A 72 -5.66 -13.17 -27.06
CA SER A 72 -6.68 -13.93 -27.79
C SER A 72 -7.76 -14.49 -26.86
N TYR A 73 -7.36 -14.96 -25.67
CA TYR A 73 -8.31 -15.44 -24.65
C TYR A 73 -9.23 -14.33 -24.13
N ILE A 74 -8.67 -13.12 -23.97
CA ILE A 74 -9.44 -11.95 -23.55
C ILE A 74 -10.41 -11.51 -24.64
N GLU A 75 -9.99 -11.53 -25.90
CA GLU A 75 -10.86 -11.24 -27.05
C GLU A 75 -12.03 -12.23 -27.13
N SER A 76 -11.78 -13.53 -26.90
CA SER A 76 -12.81 -14.56 -26.90
C SER A 76 -13.82 -14.42 -25.77
N SER A 77 -13.46 -13.80 -24.64
CA SER A 77 -14.35 -13.58 -23.51
C SER A 77 -15.31 -12.38 -23.69
N GLY A 78 -15.24 -11.68 -24.81
CA GLY A 78 -16.15 -10.57 -25.15
C GLY A 78 -15.93 -9.28 -24.34
N ILE A 79 -14.94 -9.23 -23.43
CA ILE A 79 -14.62 -8.07 -22.62
C ILE A 79 -13.20 -7.61 -22.95
N PRO A 80 -13.00 -6.42 -23.52
CA PRO A 80 -11.69 -5.96 -23.92
C PRO A 80 -10.76 -5.74 -22.70
N LEU A 81 -9.46 -6.08 -22.86
CA LEU A 81 -8.42 -5.92 -21.84
C LEU A 81 -8.38 -4.47 -21.28
N SER A 82 -8.62 -3.49 -22.14
CA SER A 82 -8.67 -2.08 -21.78
C SER A 82 -9.67 -1.80 -20.66
N ARG A 83 -10.80 -2.50 -20.61
CA ARG A 83 -11.82 -2.33 -19.56
C ARG A 83 -11.32 -2.84 -18.21
N TYR A 84 -10.61 -3.97 -18.20
CA TYR A 84 -10.00 -4.50 -16.97
C TYR A 84 -8.92 -3.55 -16.45
N LEU A 85 -8.03 -3.05 -17.32
CA LEU A 85 -7.00 -2.09 -16.96
C LEU A 85 -7.59 -0.78 -16.45
N PHE A 86 -8.60 -0.25 -17.14
CA PHE A 86 -9.28 0.97 -16.74
C PHE A 86 -9.90 0.81 -15.33
N ASN A 87 -10.65 -0.25 -15.10
CA ASN A 87 -11.28 -0.51 -13.80
C ASN A 87 -10.23 -0.65 -12.69
N SER A 88 -9.11 -1.33 -12.95
CA SER A 88 -8.01 -1.51 -12.00
C SER A 88 -7.35 -0.18 -11.64
N ILE A 89 -7.04 0.63 -12.64
CA ILE A 89 -6.40 1.94 -12.43
C ILE A 89 -7.34 2.89 -11.69
N VAL A 90 -8.59 2.98 -12.13
CA VAL A 90 -9.57 3.89 -11.52
C VAL A 90 -9.87 3.46 -10.07
N SER A 91 -10.10 2.17 -9.80
CA SER A 91 -10.34 1.69 -8.44
C SER A 91 -9.15 1.93 -7.53
N ALA A 92 -7.91 1.73 -8.02
CA ALA A 92 -6.69 2.00 -7.28
C ALA A 92 -6.56 3.50 -6.94
N LEU A 93 -6.74 4.38 -7.92
CA LEU A 93 -6.66 5.83 -7.71
C LEU A 93 -7.73 6.33 -6.73
N LEU A 94 -8.96 5.84 -6.86
CA LEU A 94 -10.05 6.20 -5.95
C LEU A 94 -9.78 5.69 -4.53
N ALA A 95 -9.35 4.44 -4.37
CA ALA A 95 -9.06 3.89 -3.05
C ALA A 95 -7.92 4.65 -2.37
N VAL A 96 -6.80 4.89 -3.06
CA VAL A 96 -5.67 5.65 -2.52
C VAL A 96 -6.10 7.07 -2.19
N GLY A 97 -6.71 7.78 -3.13
CA GLY A 97 -7.14 9.17 -2.95
C GLY A 97 -8.10 9.35 -1.78
N PHE A 98 -9.14 8.55 -1.69
CA PHE A 98 -10.09 8.63 -0.58
C PHE A 98 -9.48 8.19 0.75
N THR A 99 -8.66 7.13 0.78
CA THR A 99 -7.99 6.68 2.00
C THR A 99 -7.07 7.76 2.55
N LEU A 100 -6.30 8.45 1.70
CA LEU A 100 -5.45 9.58 2.10
C LEU A 100 -6.27 10.72 2.71
N VAL A 101 -7.32 11.15 2.01
CA VAL A 101 -8.18 12.25 2.47
C VAL A 101 -8.83 11.89 3.81
N ILE A 102 -9.38 10.69 3.94
CA ILE A 102 -10.02 10.22 5.17
C ILE A 102 -9.01 10.10 6.31
N SER A 103 -7.88 9.43 6.08
CA SER A 103 -6.85 9.21 7.11
C SER A 103 -6.23 10.53 7.59
N LEU A 104 -5.99 11.47 6.67
CA LEU A 104 -5.41 12.78 7.00
C LEU A 104 -6.37 13.62 7.85
N ASN A 105 -7.64 13.74 7.42
CA ASN A 105 -8.64 14.51 8.15
C ASN A 105 -8.99 13.86 9.49
N ALA A 106 -9.22 12.55 9.53
CA ALA A 106 -9.50 11.82 10.76
C ALA A 106 -8.30 11.86 11.73
N GLY A 107 -7.06 11.69 11.20
CA GLY A 107 -5.83 11.83 11.97
C GLY A 107 -5.68 13.21 12.57
N TYR A 108 -5.97 14.28 11.82
CA TYR A 108 -5.94 15.66 12.32
C TYR A 108 -6.96 15.87 13.43
N VAL A 109 -8.19 15.45 13.25
CA VAL A 109 -9.25 15.59 14.25
C VAL A 109 -8.90 14.79 15.51
N LEU A 110 -8.44 13.55 15.37
CA LEU A 110 -8.04 12.70 16.48
C LEU A 110 -6.72 13.13 17.15
N SER A 111 -5.88 13.92 16.51
CA SER A 111 -4.65 14.46 17.08
C SER A 111 -4.89 15.81 17.75
N LYS A 112 -5.36 16.80 17.00
CA LYS A 112 -5.33 18.21 17.34
C LYS A 112 -6.65 18.78 17.88
N LYS A 113 -7.78 18.12 17.64
CA LYS A 113 -9.07 18.60 18.19
C LYS A 113 -9.38 17.96 19.53
N ARG A 114 -10.06 18.72 20.39
CA ARG A 114 -10.56 18.26 21.69
C ARG A 114 -12.07 18.04 21.60
N PHE A 115 -12.52 16.80 21.74
CA PHE A 115 -13.94 16.45 21.80
C PHE A 115 -14.17 15.23 22.70
N ARG A 116 -15.42 15.09 23.20
CA ARG A 116 -15.82 13.95 24.02
C ARG A 116 -15.81 12.68 23.15
N GLY A 117 -15.17 11.59 23.64
CA GLY A 117 -15.10 10.32 22.92
C GLY A 117 -13.85 10.14 22.05
N LYS A 118 -12.95 11.14 21.92
CA LYS A 118 -11.67 11.03 21.20
C LYS A 118 -10.89 9.76 21.55
N GLY A 119 -10.73 9.51 22.87
CA GLY A 119 -10.02 8.33 23.37
C GLY A 119 -10.68 7.02 22.96
N ILE A 120 -12.01 6.95 23.07
CA ILE A 120 -12.79 5.76 22.73
C ILE A 120 -12.62 5.43 21.23
N LEU A 121 -12.78 6.41 20.35
CA LEU A 121 -12.62 6.21 18.91
C LEU A 121 -11.19 5.73 18.54
N PHE A 122 -10.18 6.31 19.17
CA PHE A 122 -8.80 5.89 18.94
C PHE A 122 -8.52 4.49 19.49
N THR A 123 -9.09 4.14 20.64
CA THR A 123 -8.99 2.79 21.22
C THR A 123 -9.65 1.75 20.32
N ILE A 124 -10.85 2.04 19.78
CA ILE A 124 -11.53 1.16 18.82
C ILE A 124 -10.65 0.96 17.57
N ASN A 125 -10.06 2.02 17.03
CA ASN A 125 -9.15 1.90 15.89
C ASN A 125 -7.92 1.05 16.23
N THR A 126 -7.35 1.21 17.42
CA THR A 126 -6.20 0.43 17.87
C THR A 126 -6.56 -1.04 18.09
N MET A 127 -7.74 -1.32 18.64
CA MET A 127 -8.25 -2.70 18.74
C MET A 127 -8.46 -3.32 17.35
N ALA A 128 -8.93 -2.54 16.36
CA ALA A 128 -9.10 -3.02 15.00
C ALA A 128 -7.79 -3.49 14.35
N LEU A 129 -6.63 -2.96 14.76
CA LEU A 129 -5.31 -3.41 14.32
C LEU A 129 -4.98 -4.85 14.78
N MET A 130 -5.59 -5.30 15.87
CA MET A 130 -5.34 -6.65 16.41
C MET A 130 -6.06 -7.74 15.62
N PHE A 131 -7.04 -7.38 14.80
CA PHE A 131 -7.75 -8.35 13.98
C PHE A 131 -6.94 -8.72 12.74
N VAL A 132 -6.72 -10.02 12.57
CA VAL A 132 -6.07 -10.56 11.38
C VAL A 132 -7.00 -10.37 10.17
N PRO A 133 -6.54 -9.85 9.03
CA PRO A 133 -7.37 -9.61 7.85
C PRO A 133 -8.19 -10.82 7.39
N GLN A 134 -7.64 -12.03 7.57
CA GLN A 134 -8.31 -13.28 7.20
C GLN A 134 -9.57 -13.55 8.05
N ALA A 135 -9.53 -13.21 9.33
CA ALA A 135 -10.66 -13.43 10.25
C ALA A 135 -11.86 -12.55 9.92
N VAL A 136 -11.64 -11.37 9.33
CA VAL A 136 -12.72 -10.43 9.00
C VAL A 136 -13.25 -10.58 7.57
N GLN A 137 -12.74 -11.51 6.77
CA GLN A 137 -13.16 -11.69 5.38
C GLN A 137 -14.61 -12.16 5.26
N ILE A 138 -14.99 -13.18 6.02
CA ILE A 138 -16.35 -13.73 6.00
C ILE A 138 -17.37 -12.69 6.49
N PRO A 139 -17.20 -12.05 7.67
CA PRO A 139 -18.10 -10.98 8.10
C PRO A 139 -18.20 -9.82 7.08
N ARG A 140 -17.09 -9.44 6.46
CA ARG A 140 -17.05 -8.40 5.42
C ARG A 140 -17.91 -8.79 4.23
N TYR A 141 -17.76 -10.02 3.73
CA TYR A 141 -18.57 -10.53 2.62
C TYR A 141 -20.07 -10.50 2.93
N LEU A 142 -20.46 -10.97 4.12
CA LEU A 142 -21.87 -10.97 4.53
C LEU A 142 -22.46 -9.55 4.64
N ILE A 143 -21.68 -8.57 5.08
CA ILE A 143 -22.12 -7.17 5.12
C ILE A 143 -22.30 -6.63 3.71
N ILE A 144 -21.39 -6.92 2.80
CA ILE A 144 -21.43 -6.50 1.40
C ILE A 144 -22.67 -7.09 0.71
N GLU A 145 -22.91 -8.39 0.92
CA GLU A 145 -24.06 -9.10 0.38
C GLU A 145 -25.38 -8.48 0.86
N LYS A 146 -25.53 -8.30 2.17
CA LYS A 146 -26.72 -7.67 2.77
C LYS A 146 -26.94 -6.22 2.35
N SER A 147 -25.86 -5.54 1.99
CA SER A 147 -25.91 -4.15 1.52
C SER A 147 -26.23 -4.03 0.03
N HIS A 148 -26.47 -5.15 -0.68
CA HIS A 148 -26.71 -5.19 -2.13
C HIS A 148 -25.62 -4.48 -2.96
N LEU A 149 -24.38 -4.52 -2.47
CA LEU A 149 -23.23 -3.93 -3.15
C LEU A 149 -22.51 -4.93 -4.06
N ILE A 150 -22.94 -6.19 -4.11
CA ILE A 150 -22.44 -7.18 -5.05
C ILE A 150 -22.73 -6.67 -6.46
N ASP A 151 -21.77 -6.77 -7.38
CA ASP A 151 -21.82 -6.27 -8.76
C ASP A 151 -21.76 -4.72 -8.89
N ASN A 152 -21.49 -4.00 -7.80
CA ASN A 152 -21.30 -2.56 -7.86
C ASN A 152 -19.79 -2.21 -7.85
N PHE A 153 -19.39 -1.24 -8.68
CA PHE A 153 -18.00 -0.75 -8.72
C PHE A 153 -17.48 -0.27 -7.35
N LEU A 154 -18.37 0.21 -6.47
CA LEU A 154 -18.04 0.67 -5.12
C LEU A 154 -17.39 -0.41 -4.24
N ILE A 155 -17.70 -1.69 -4.47
CA ILE A 155 -17.12 -2.79 -3.68
C ILE A 155 -15.59 -2.89 -3.83
N LEU A 156 -15.07 -2.41 -4.95
CA LEU A 156 -13.63 -2.51 -5.26
C LEU A 156 -12.78 -1.63 -4.33
N PHE A 157 -13.29 -0.51 -3.87
CA PHE A 157 -12.51 0.42 -3.05
C PHE A 157 -13.15 0.74 -1.68
N LEU A 158 -14.48 0.67 -1.53
CA LEU A 158 -15.18 1.03 -0.28
C LEU A 158 -14.64 0.28 0.96
N PRO A 159 -14.43 -1.05 0.92
CA PRO A 159 -13.90 -1.78 2.08
C PRO A 159 -12.45 -1.41 2.44
N LEU A 160 -11.72 -0.79 1.52
CA LEU A 160 -10.33 -0.39 1.70
C LEU A 160 -10.19 1.00 2.33
N LEU A 161 -11.26 1.81 2.33
CA LEU A 161 -11.24 3.15 2.91
C LEU A 161 -11.05 3.12 4.43
N ALA A 162 -11.58 2.12 5.10
CA ALA A 162 -11.43 1.93 6.54
C ALA A 162 -10.13 1.17 6.84
N MET A 163 -9.00 1.86 6.82
CA MET A 163 -7.68 1.27 7.06
C MET A 163 -7.14 1.69 8.44
N PRO A 164 -7.30 0.85 9.48
CA PRO A 164 -6.90 1.21 10.86
C PRO A 164 -5.41 1.54 10.98
N VAL A 165 -4.55 0.83 10.23
CA VAL A 165 -3.09 1.06 10.21
C VAL A 165 -2.77 2.45 9.67
N GLY A 166 -3.41 2.84 8.57
CA GLY A 166 -3.20 4.14 7.94
C GLY A 166 -3.57 5.29 8.86
N LEU A 167 -4.75 5.21 9.47
CA LEU A 167 -5.19 6.22 10.44
C LEU A 167 -4.26 6.29 11.66
N PHE A 168 -3.84 5.15 12.18
CA PHE A 168 -2.90 5.09 13.31
C PHE A 168 -1.58 5.78 12.98
N LEU A 169 -0.95 5.41 11.85
CA LEU A 169 0.32 6.01 11.43
C LEU A 169 0.20 7.51 11.20
N VAL A 170 -0.78 7.95 10.43
CA VAL A 170 -0.98 9.37 10.14
C VAL A 170 -1.20 10.16 11.43
N LYS A 171 -2.03 9.65 12.36
CA LYS A 171 -2.23 10.30 13.66
C LYS A 171 -0.94 10.41 14.46
N GLN A 172 -0.11 9.36 14.53
CA GLN A 172 1.15 9.38 15.26
C GLN A 172 2.13 10.42 14.69
N PHE A 173 2.18 10.59 13.37
CA PHE A 173 2.98 11.65 12.76
C PHE A 173 2.42 13.05 13.03
N ILE A 174 1.09 13.22 13.00
CA ILE A 174 0.46 14.52 13.32
C ILE A 174 0.65 14.89 14.80
N ASP A 175 0.71 13.92 15.72
CA ASP A 175 0.98 14.18 17.13
C ASP A 175 2.36 14.83 17.36
N GLN A 176 3.33 14.54 16.48
CA GLN A 176 4.68 15.14 16.55
C GLN A 176 4.74 16.58 16.03
N VAL A 177 3.72 17.05 15.32
CA VAL A 177 3.67 18.43 14.82
C VAL A 177 3.39 19.38 15.99
N PRO A 178 4.25 20.40 16.25
CA PRO A 178 4.04 21.36 17.33
C PRO A 178 2.73 22.13 17.18
N ASP A 179 1.97 22.27 18.27
CA ASP A 179 0.70 23.01 18.27
C ASP A 179 0.89 24.50 17.96
N ALA A 180 2.06 25.06 18.30
CA ALA A 180 2.43 26.43 17.99
C ALA A 180 2.34 26.77 16.48
N LEU A 181 2.65 25.81 15.59
CA LEU A 181 2.50 26.03 14.14
C LEU A 181 1.03 26.17 13.72
N ILE A 182 0.15 25.41 14.39
CA ILE A 182 -1.29 25.44 14.11
C ILE A 182 -1.91 26.72 14.69
N GLU A 183 -1.46 27.14 15.86
CA GLU A 183 -1.91 28.38 16.51
C GLU A 183 -1.48 29.62 15.70
N ALA A 184 -0.23 29.67 15.24
CA ALA A 184 0.26 30.73 14.37
C ALA A 184 -0.58 30.83 13.09
N ALA A 185 -0.84 29.71 12.42
CA ALA A 185 -1.68 29.69 11.23
C ALA A 185 -3.13 30.17 11.47
N ARG A 186 -3.67 29.89 12.66
CA ARG A 186 -5.00 30.40 13.05
C ARG A 186 -5.00 31.92 13.28
N ILE A 187 -3.91 32.46 13.86
CA ILE A 187 -3.73 33.90 14.01
C ILE A 187 -3.69 34.56 12.65
N ASP A 188 -3.03 33.91 11.67
CA ASP A 188 -2.98 34.35 10.26
C ASP A 188 -4.32 34.16 9.51
N GLY A 189 -5.39 33.71 10.19
CA GLY A 189 -6.72 33.54 9.62
C GLY A 189 -6.91 32.25 8.81
N ALA A 190 -6.00 31.27 8.92
CA ALA A 190 -6.16 30.00 8.21
C ALA A 190 -7.27 29.13 8.84
N GLY A 191 -8.25 28.73 8.02
CA GLY A 191 -9.24 27.73 8.40
C GLY A 191 -8.65 26.31 8.52
N ASP A 192 -9.36 25.40 9.21
CA ASP A 192 -8.89 24.04 9.46
C ASP A 192 -8.51 23.29 8.18
N PHE A 193 -9.26 23.45 7.09
CA PHE A 193 -8.95 22.81 5.80
C PHE A 193 -7.61 23.29 5.24
N ARG A 194 -7.32 24.59 5.32
CA ARG A 194 -6.05 25.16 4.89
C ARG A 194 -4.89 24.70 5.77
N ILE A 195 -5.11 24.57 7.08
CA ILE A 195 -4.11 24.01 8.01
C ILE A 195 -3.77 22.56 7.64
N VAL A 196 -4.79 21.75 7.39
CA VAL A 196 -4.59 20.33 7.04
C VAL A 196 -3.85 20.19 5.71
N THR A 197 -4.25 20.93 4.68
CA THR A 197 -3.69 20.76 3.31
C THR A 197 -2.32 21.43 3.14
N SER A 198 -2.13 22.64 3.72
CA SER A 198 -0.93 23.45 3.47
C SER A 198 0.16 23.29 4.52
N ILE A 199 -0.18 22.88 5.74
CA ILE A 199 0.78 22.73 6.83
C ILE A 199 1.00 21.27 7.19
N ILE A 200 -0.08 20.55 7.53
CA ILE A 200 0.04 19.18 8.05
C ILE A 200 0.40 18.20 6.94
N ALA A 201 -0.31 18.19 5.82
CA ALA A 201 -0.07 17.25 4.73
C ALA A 201 1.38 17.22 4.23
N PRO A 202 2.06 18.37 4.01
CA PRO A 202 3.47 18.37 3.62
C PRO A 202 4.41 17.79 4.68
N ILE A 203 4.13 18.03 5.97
CA ILE A 203 4.97 17.54 7.08
C ILE A 203 4.84 16.02 7.23
N VAL A 204 3.62 15.49 7.09
CA VAL A 204 3.35 14.06 7.27
C VAL A 204 3.44 13.24 5.97
N LYS A 205 4.00 13.80 4.89
CA LYS A 205 4.22 13.10 3.62
C LYS A 205 4.80 11.68 3.76
N PRO A 206 5.83 11.42 4.62
CA PRO A 206 6.36 10.07 4.78
C PRO A 206 5.31 9.07 5.27
N ALA A 207 4.45 9.49 6.21
CA ALA A 207 3.36 8.65 6.72
C ALA A 207 2.28 8.42 5.66
N LEU A 208 1.98 9.43 4.84
CA LEU A 208 1.02 9.32 3.74
C LEU A 208 1.54 8.34 2.68
N ALA A 209 2.82 8.42 2.30
CA ALA A 209 3.43 7.49 1.35
C ALA A 209 3.40 6.03 1.84
N THR A 210 3.60 5.79 3.13
CA THR A 210 3.47 4.45 3.71
C THR A 210 2.02 3.96 3.70
N ASN A 211 1.07 4.85 3.93
CA ASN A 211 -0.36 4.54 3.88
C ASN A 211 -0.80 4.16 2.44
N ASP A 212 -0.27 4.84 1.43
CA ASP A 212 -0.54 4.53 0.01
C ASP A 212 -0.09 3.12 -0.38
N GLN A 213 1.10 2.70 0.05
CA GLN A 213 1.59 1.35 -0.20
C GLN A 213 0.68 0.28 0.42
N CYS A 214 0.19 0.53 1.64
CA CYS A 214 -0.77 -0.37 2.27
C CYS A 214 -2.10 -0.43 1.50
N GLY A 215 -2.60 0.70 1.00
CA GLY A 215 -3.83 0.77 0.20
C GLY A 215 -3.68 0.07 -1.15
N ALA A 216 -2.61 0.33 -1.88
CA ALA A 216 -2.33 -0.29 -3.18
C ALA A 216 -2.14 -1.81 -3.07
N ASN A 217 -1.43 -2.30 -2.04
CA ASN A 217 -1.29 -3.74 -1.79
C ASN A 217 -2.64 -4.40 -1.46
N GLY A 218 -3.52 -3.71 -0.74
CA GLY A 218 -4.88 -4.18 -0.47
C GLY A 218 -5.69 -4.40 -1.76
N ILE A 219 -5.57 -3.51 -2.74
CA ILE A 219 -6.26 -3.59 -4.03
C ILE A 219 -5.70 -4.76 -4.86
N LEU A 220 -4.39 -4.88 -4.97
CA LEU A 220 -3.76 -5.98 -5.72
C LEU A 220 -4.15 -7.34 -5.12
N THR A 221 -4.14 -7.47 -3.80
CA THR A 221 -4.51 -8.71 -3.11
C THR A 221 -6.00 -9.03 -3.29
N PHE A 222 -6.87 -8.02 -3.30
CA PHE A 222 -8.30 -8.20 -3.51
C PHE A 222 -8.60 -8.65 -4.95
N TRP A 223 -7.95 -8.06 -5.96
CA TRP A 223 -8.13 -8.41 -7.37
C TRP A 223 -7.74 -9.85 -7.70
N VAL A 224 -6.65 -10.33 -7.11
CA VAL A 224 -6.21 -11.73 -7.31
C VAL A 224 -7.22 -12.72 -6.73
N ARG A 225 -7.99 -12.33 -5.70
CA ARG A 225 -8.96 -13.21 -5.02
C ARG A 225 -10.37 -13.18 -5.60
N VAL A 226 -10.78 -12.11 -6.25
CA VAL A 226 -12.13 -12.02 -6.86
C VAL A 226 -12.22 -12.80 -8.18
N LYS A 227 -11.07 -13.22 -8.75
CA LYS A 227 -11.00 -14.00 -10.00
C LYS A 227 -10.83 -15.51 -9.80
N LEU A 228 -10.73 -16.01 -8.56
CA LEU A 228 -10.73 -17.43 -8.22
C LEU A 228 -12.08 -17.85 -7.67
#